data_d220038d747b51255444cf03fdaed5e2
#
_entry.id   d220038d747b51255444cf03fdaed5e2
#
_cell.length_a   1.000
_cell.length_b   1.000
_cell.length_c   1.000
_cell.angle_alpha   90.00
_cell.angle_beta   90.00
_cell.angle_gamma   90.00
#
_symmetry.space_group_name_H-M   'P 1'
#
loop_
_entity.id
_entity.type
_entity.pdbx_description
1 polymer ?
#
loop_
_entity_poly.entity_id
_entity_poly.type
_entity_poly.pdbx_seq_one_letter_code
_entity_poly.pdbx_strand_id
1 'polypeptide(L)'
;MVACNGPFEGSSGCFALLTSKSEAFSHNNQGGFFSAARRHDILVDLREGFFRLCALACAGLFVYRGVSQLVEDPTRLNAALVAISEILTFTWLLLSRRPVTRDWNPLTVIVSVTASFGVALISLQPGIALVPVYFAAPLQFVALLFVIWGKISLGRSFAILPANRGVMTGGAYRIVRHPIYAGYLAGHVLYLLSAFSFHNLAVYAVITYMQLYRILREEALLAAEPEYRAYMERVRYRLFYRLF
;
A
#
# COMPACT_ATOMS: atom_id res chain seq x y z
N MET A 1 66.87 -27.17 -27.80
CA MET A 1 68.18 -26.58 -28.08
C MET A 1 68.01 -25.07 -28.04
N VAL A 2 68.49 -24.44 -27.12
CA VAL A 2 69.52 -23.49 -26.74
C VAL A 2 69.17 -22.96 -25.35
N ALA A 3 70.04 -23.23 -24.44
CA ALA A 3 70.06 -22.64 -23.11
C ALA A 3 70.65 -21.21 -23.17
N CYS A 4 70.17 -20.31 -22.35
CA CYS A 4 70.93 -19.14 -21.92
C CYS A 4 70.71 -18.96 -20.43
N ASN A 5 71.75 -19.27 -19.68
CA ASN A 5 72.00 -18.89 -18.28
C ASN A 5 72.35 -17.39 -18.21
N GLY A 6 71.84 -16.69 -17.23
CA GLY A 6 72.36 -15.39 -16.81
C GLY A 6 71.54 -14.89 -15.59
N PRO A 7 72.18 -14.56 -14.47
CA PRO A 7 71.48 -14.10 -13.27
C PRO A 7 71.16 -12.61 -13.36
N PHE A 8 69.88 -12.23 -13.12
CA PHE A 8 69.52 -10.83 -12.86
C PHE A 8 68.90 -10.73 -11.46
N GLU A 9 69.77 -10.34 -10.53
CA GLU A 9 69.35 -9.68 -9.31
C GLU A 9 68.78 -8.31 -9.66
N GLY A 10 67.57 -7.98 -9.17
CA GLY A 10 67.09 -6.59 -9.21
C GLY A 10 65.66 -6.38 -9.72
N SER A 11 64.66 -7.08 -9.19
CA SER A 11 63.25 -6.74 -9.52
C SER A 11 62.27 -6.68 -8.32
N SER A 12 62.79 -6.65 -7.12
CA SER A 12 61.96 -6.59 -5.91
C SER A 12 61.26 -5.23 -5.69
N GLY A 13 61.75 -4.14 -6.32
CA GLY A 13 61.20 -2.80 -6.13
C GLY A 13 60.02 -2.46 -7.03
N CYS A 14 59.93 -3.09 -8.21
CA CYS A 14 58.84 -2.77 -9.16
C CYS A 14 57.56 -3.52 -8.86
N PHE A 15 57.65 -4.72 -8.29
CA PHE A 15 56.48 -5.53 -7.92
C PHE A 15 55.78 -4.98 -6.65
N ALA A 16 56.51 -4.42 -5.69
CA ALA A 16 55.97 -3.80 -4.49
C ALA A 16 55.20 -2.50 -4.79
N LEU A 17 55.58 -1.72 -5.81
CA LEU A 17 54.89 -0.51 -6.21
C LEU A 17 53.58 -0.80 -7.00
N LEU A 18 53.53 -1.90 -7.73
CA LEU A 18 52.34 -2.31 -8.45
C LEU A 18 51.28 -2.95 -7.54
N THR A 19 51.68 -3.73 -6.54
CA THR A 19 50.79 -4.29 -5.51
C THR A 19 50.22 -3.21 -4.60
N SER A 20 51.04 -2.27 -4.15
CA SER A 20 50.61 -1.15 -3.30
C SER A 20 49.63 -0.21 -4.01
N LYS A 21 49.81 0.06 -5.32
CA LYS A 21 48.84 0.84 -6.12
C LYS A 21 47.54 0.07 -6.38
N SER A 22 47.58 -1.23 -6.58
CA SER A 22 46.42 -2.08 -6.76
C SER A 22 45.60 -2.20 -5.48
N GLU A 23 46.25 -2.34 -4.32
CA GLU A 23 45.58 -2.38 -3.04
C GLU A 23 44.97 -1.02 -2.64
N ALA A 24 45.66 0.09 -2.89
CA ALA A 24 45.16 1.44 -2.64
C ALA A 24 43.95 1.78 -3.56
N PHE A 25 43.96 1.34 -4.81
CA PHE A 25 42.82 1.52 -5.74
C PHE A 25 41.62 0.65 -5.37
N SER A 26 41.83 -0.59 -4.90
CA SER A 26 40.83 -1.49 -4.36
C SER A 26 40.19 -0.95 -3.08
N HIS A 27 41.01 -0.44 -2.15
CA HIS A 27 40.53 0.07 -0.84
C HIS A 27 39.73 1.39 -1.01
N ASN A 28 40.15 2.27 -1.93
CA ASN A 28 39.43 3.53 -2.19
C ASN A 28 38.10 3.30 -2.93
N ASN A 29 38.01 2.29 -3.78
CA ASN A 29 36.76 1.94 -4.50
C ASN A 29 35.75 1.25 -3.57
N GLN A 30 36.18 0.47 -2.58
CA GLN A 30 35.33 -0.11 -1.57
C GLN A 30 34.72 0.95 -0.64
N GLY A 31 35.50 1.92 -0.17
CA GLY A 31 35.02 3.01 0.66
C GLY A 31 33.94 3.87 -0.06
N GLY A 32 34.10 4.13 -1.35
CA GLY A 32 33.14 4.86 -2.18
C GLY A 32 31.86 4.06 -2.41
N PHE A 33 31.95 2.77 -2.63
CA PHE A 33 30.80 1.88 -2.83
C PHE A 33 29.98 1.73 -1.53
N PHE A 34 30.61 1.52 -0.38
CA PHE A 34 29.93 1.45 0.92
C PHE A 34 29.28 2.78 1.31
N SER A 35 29.89 3.92 0.98
CA SER A 35 29.31 5.24 1.25
C SER A 35 28.10 5.54 0.36
N ALA A 36 28.13 5.11 -0.90
CA ALA A 36 27.01 5.26 -1.84
C ALA A 36 25.84 4.35 -1.46
N ALA A 37 26.09 3.10 -1.09
CA ALA A 37 25.08 2.16 -0.60
C ALA A 37 24.39 2.70 0.66
N ARG A 38 25.17 3.17 1.63
CA ARG A 38 24.64 3.78 2.87
C ARG A 38 23.79 5.03 2.59
N ARG A 39 24.19 5.89 1.65
CA ARG A 39 23.38 7.07 1.27
C ARG A 39 22.07 6.65 0.60
N HIS A 40 22.10 5.64 -0.25
CA HIS A 40 20.90 5.09 -0.88
C HIS A 40 19.92 4.58 0.18
N ASP A 41 20.38 3.81 1.17
CA ASP A 41 19.56 3.28 2.25
C ASP A 41 18.94 4.40 3.10
N ILE A 42 19.71 5.43 3.44
CA ILE A 42 19.20 6.61 4.18
C ILE A 42 18.13 7.34 3.38
N LEU A 43 18.32 7.55 2.08
CA LEU A 43 17.31 8.23 1.23
C LEU A 43 16.03 7.42 1.10
N VAL A 44 16.14 6.09 1.01
CA VAL A 44 14.97 5.19 0.99
C VAL A 44 14.22 5.26 2.33
N ASP A 45 14.93 5.22 3.45
CA ASP A 45 14.33 5.33 4.78
C ASP A 45 13.67 6.69 5.02
N LEU A 46 14.29 7.79 4.59
CA LEU A 46 13.73 9.14 4.69
C LEU A 46 12.45 9.29 3.84
N ARG A 47 12.45 8.78 2.60
CA ARG A 47 11.28 8.80 1.71
C ARG A 47 10.14 7.98 2.30
N GLU A 48 10.43 6.80 2.84
CA GLU A 48 9.42 5.96 3.50
C GLU A 48 8.85 6.66 4.74
N GLY A 49 9.72 7.25 5.57
CA GLY A 49 9.32 7.99 6.77
C GLY A 49 8.46 9.20 6.43
N PHE A 50 8.85 10.00 5.44
CA PHE A 50 8.08 11.17 4.98
C PHE A 50 6.70 10.76 4.45
N PHE A 51 6.65 9.76 3.55
CA PHE A 51 5.39 9.26 3.02
C PHE A 51 4.46 8.75 4.13
N ARG A 52 5.02 8.00 5.08
CA ARG A 52 4.27 7.49 6.24
C ARG A 52 3.72 8.62 7.10
N LEU A 53 4.51 9.68 7.36
CA LEU A 53 4.07 10.84 8.11
C LEU A 53 2.91 11.57 7.40
N CYS A 54 3.03 11.83 6.10
CA CYS A 54 1.95 12.42 5.30
C CYS A 54 0.67 11.56 5.33
N ALA A 55 0.82 10.25 5.18
CA ALA A 55 -0.30 9.31 5.21
C ALA A 55 -0.99 9.28 6.59
N LEU A 56 -0.22 9.34 7.68
CA LEU A 56 -0.75 9.43 9.04
C LEU A 56 -1.45 10.77 9.30
N ALA A 57 -0.90 11.88 8.80
CA ALA A 57 -1.57 13.19 8.91
C ALA A 57 -2.92 13.19 8.20
N CYS A 58 -2.98 12.69 6.96
CA CYS A 58 -4.24 12.55 6.23
C CYS A 58 -5.23 11.62 6.96
N ALA A 59 -4.80 10.43 7.37
CA ALA A 59 -5.64 9.49 8.12
C ALA A 59 -6.14 10.09 9.44
N GLY A 60 -5.30 10.86 10.14
CA GLY A 60 -5.69 11.60 11.35
C GLY A 60 -6.81 12.60 11.12
N LEU A 61 -6.81 13.31 9.98
CA LEU A 61 -7.91 14.20 9.59
C LEU A 61 -9.22 13.44 9.38
N PHE A 62 -9.17 12.24 8.78
CA PHE A 62 -10.36 11.40 8.61
C PHE A 62 -10.87 10.86 9.94
N VAL A 63 -9.97 10.45 10.85
CA VAL A 63 -10.34 10.07 12.22
C VAL A 63 -11.03 11.24 12.93
N TYR A 64 -10.44 12.44 12.88
CA TYR A 64 -11.03 13.64 13.46
C TYR A 64 -12.44 13.89 12.94
N ARG A 65 -12.63 13.87 11.61
CA ARG A 65 -13.96 14.05 10.99
C ARG A 65 -14.95 12.95 11.39
N GLY A 66 -14.52 11.69 11.40
CA GLY A 66 -15.39 10.58 11.80
C GLY A 66 -15.83 10.67 13.26
N VAL A 67 -14.92 11.03 14.15
CA VAL A 67 -15.23 11.24 15.57
C VAL A 67 -16.11 12.47 15.78
N SER A 68 -15.86 13.59 15.08
CA SER A 68 -16.70 14.79 15.17
C SER A 68 -18.15 14.50 14.79
N GLN A 69 -18.39 13.77 13.71
CA GLN A 69 -19.74 13.36 13.30
C GLN A 69 -20.43 12.48 14.34
N LEU A 70 -19.68 11.60 15.02
CA LEU A 70 -20.22 10.77 16.08
C LEU A 70 -20.57 11.57 17.33
N VAL A 71 -19.78 12.61 17.65
CA VAL A 71 -20.06 13.51 18.79
C VAL A 71 -21.29 14.38 18.51
N GLU A 72 -21.47 14.85 17.27
CA GLU A 72 -22.63 15.66 16.84
C GLU A 72 -23.93 14.83 16.90
N ASP A 73 -23.91 13.57 16.52
CA ASP A 73 -25.07 12.68 16.56
C ASP A 73 -24.65 11.23 16.91
N PRO A 74 -24.60 10.90 18.22
CA PRO A 74 -24.21 9.57 18.70
C PRO A 74 -25.14 8.43 18.28
N THR A 75 -26.33 8.74 17.77
CA THR A 75 -27.32 7.72 17.36
C THR A 75 -27.03 7.15 15.96
N ARG A 76 -26.14 7.77 15.19
CA ARG A 76 -25.78 7.33 13.85
C ARG A 76 -24.79 6.16 13.87
N LEU A 77 -25.30 4.92 13.91
CA LEU A 77 -24.46 3.72 13.92
C LEU A 77 -23.47 3.68 12.74
N ASN A 78 -23.86 4.15 11.56
CA ASN A 78 -22.95 4.21 10.41
C ASN A 78 -21.77 5.15 10.67
N ALA A 79 -21.97 6.31 11.33
CA ALA A 79 -20.90 7.23 11.69
C ALA A 79 -19.93 6.57 12.70
N ALA A 80 -20.44 5.81 13.66
CA ALA A 80 -19.62 5.04 14.60
C ALA A 80 -18.72 4.02 13.87
N LEU A 81 -19.27 3.25 12.94
CA LEU A 81 -18.51 2.28 12.16
C LEU A 81 -17.46 2.94 11.25
N VAL A 82 -17.80 4.09 10.64
CA VAL A 82 -16.82 4.87 9.86
C VAL A 82 -15.69 5.33 10.76
N ALA A 83 -15.98 5.90 11.94
CA ALA A 83 -14.96 6.31 12.90
C ALA A 83 -14.06 5.14 13.32
N ILE A 84 -14.64 3.97 13.65
CA ILE A 84 -13.87 2.74 13.96
C ILE A 84 -12.99 2.34 12.77
N SER A 85 -13.54 2.36 11.55
CA SER A 85 -12.80 2.02 10.33
C SER A 85 -11.60 2.94 10.13
N GLU A 86 -11.75 4.25 10.35
CA GLU A 86 -10.66 5.22 10.20
C GLU A 86 -9.62 5.14 11.34
N ILE A 87 -10.06 4.89 12.57
CA ILE A 87 -9.16 4.60 13.70
C ILE A 87 -8.32 3.35 13.41
N LEU A 88 -8.90 2.29 12.85
CA LEU A 88 -8.17 1.10 12.43
C LEU A 88 -7.17 1.41 11.31
N THR A 89 -7.56 2.23 10.32
CA THR A 89 -6.65 2.68 9.26
C THR A 89 -5.43 3.39 9.84
N PHE A 90 -5.67 4.39 10.71
CA PHE A 90 -4.62 5.15 11.38
C PHE A 90 -3.72 4.23 12.22
N THR A 91 -4.31 3.37 13.04
CA THR A 91 -3.59 2.43 13.92
C THR A 91 -2.72 1.48 13.10
N TRP A 92 -3.27 0.88 12.04
CA TRP A 92 -2.50 -0.04 11.21
C TRP A 92 -1.41 0.66 10.39
N LEU A 93 -1.62 1.90 9.94
CA LEU A 93 -0.55 2.71 9.34
C LEU A 93 0.58 2.98 10.34
N LEU A 94 0.22 3.32 11.58
CA LEU A 94 1.19 3.58 12.65
C LEU A 94 2.00 2.33 13.02
N LEU A 95 1.34 1.16 13.12
CA LEU A 95 1.93 -0.10 13.53
C LEU A 95 2.42 -0.97 12.36
N SER A 96 2.28 -0.51 11.12
CA SER A 96 2.60 -1.29 9.93
C SER A 96 4.06 -1.71 9.88
N ARG A 97 4.29 -2.95 9.41
CA ARG A 97 5.64 -3.49 9.21
C ARG A 97 6.38 -2.69 8.13
N ARG A 98 7.71 -2.66 8.19
CA ARG A 98 8.52 -2.15 7.08
C ARG A 98 8.29 -3.03 5.85
N PRO A 99 8.10 -2.45 4.65
CA PRO A 99 7.94 -3.23 3.44
C PRO A 99 9.27 -3.86 3.02
N VAL A 100 9.22 -5.10 2.53
CA VAL A 100 10.37 -5.73 1.86
C VAL A 100 10.58 -5.07 0.50
N THR A 101 9.48 -4.87 -0.24
CA THR A 101 9.47 -4.16 -1.52
C THR A 101 8.25 -3.25 -1.60
N ARG A 102 8.38 -2.13 -2.33
CA ARG A 102 7.28 -1.18 -2.54
C ARG A 102 7.31 -0.63 -3.96
N ASP A 103 6.14 -0.42 -4.54
CA ASP A 103 6.00 0.25 -5.83
C ASP A 103 6.09 1.77 -5.65
N TRP A 104 7.22 2.34 -6.07
CA TRP A 104 7.48 3.77 -6.04
C TRP A 104 7.27 4.45 -7.40
N ASN A 105 6.60 3.78 -8.35
CA ASN A 105 6.23 4.44 -9.60
C ASN A 105 5.37 5.68 -9.29
N PRO A 106 5.71 6.87 -9.81
CA PRO A 106 4.98 8.10 -9.53
C PRO A 106 3.48 8.00 -9.82
N LEU A 107 3.11 7.32 -10.90
CA LEU A 107 1.70 7.07 -11.24
C LEU A 107 1.03 6.21 -10.17
N THR A 108 1.69 5.13 -9.71
CA THR A 108 1.15 4.28 -8.64
C THR A 108 0.98 5.06 -7.33
N VAL A 109 1.92 5.96 -7.01
CA VAL A 109 1.81 6.82 -5.83
C VAL A 109 0.59 7.74 -5.93
N ILE A 110 0.47 8.51 -7.04
CA ILE A 110 -0.65 9.43 -7.27
C ILE A 110 -1.99 8.67 -7.22
N VAL A 111 -2.11 7.58 -7.97
CA VAL A 111 -3.32 6.76 -8.03
C VAL A 111 -3.68 6.20 -6.65
N SER A 112 -2.71 5.69 -5.89
CA SER A 112 -2.98 5.10 -4.58
C SER A 112 -3.40 6.14 -3.54
N VAL A 113 -2.79 7.31 -3.55
CA VAL A 113 -3.17 8.43 -2.67
C VAL A 113 -4.57 8.93 -3.03
N THR A 114 -4.85 9.16 -4.31
CA THR A 114 -6.18 9.61 -4.77
C THR A 114 -7.26 8.56 -4.49
N ALA A 115 -6.98 7.27 -4.72
CA ALA A 115 -7.91 6.20 -4.40
C ALA A 115 -8.23 6.08 -2.90
N SER A 116 -7.26 6.44 -2.03
CA SER A 116 -7.43 6.35 -0.58
C SER A 116 -8.13 7.58 0.02
N PHE A 117 -7.84 8.76 -0.48
CA PHE A 117 -8.30 10.03 0.09
C PHE A 117 -9.31 10.78 -0.78
N GLY A 118 -9.51 10.36 -2.03
CA GLY A 118 -10.46 10.99 -2.97
C GLY A 118 -11.92 10.94 -2.50
N VAL A 119 -12.26 10.05 -1.57
CA VAL A 119 -13.57 10.03 -0.92
C VAL A 119 -13.92 11.36 -0.21
N ALA A 120 -12.93 12.18 0.13
CA ALA A 120 -13.14 13.52 0.67
C ALA A 120 -13.83 14.49 -0.33
N LEU A 121 -13.82 14.16 -1.63
CA LEU A 121 -14.47 14.93 -2.69
C LEU A 121 -15.96 14.62 -2.83
N ILE A 122 -16.48 13.63 -2.11
CA ILE A 122 -17.89 13.25 -2.15
C ILE A 122 -18.74 14.38 -1.56
N SER A 123 -19.78 14.76 -2.32
CA SER A 123 -20.78 15.69 -1.83
C SER A 123 -21.77 14.96 -0.92
N LEU A 124 -21.95 15.46 0.29
CA LEU A 124 -22.93 14.99 1.28
C LEU A 124 -24.30 15.68 1.13
N GLN A 125 -24.45 16.52 0.09
CA GLN A 125 -25.75 17.16 -0.21
C GLN A 125 -26.82 16.09 -0.55
N PRO A 126 -28.09 16.34 -0.21
CA PRO A 126 -29.17 15.44 -0.58
C PRO A 126 -29.17 15.17 -2.08
N GLY A 127 -29.19 13.89 -2.46
CA GLY A 127 -29.28 13.42 -3.84
C GLY A 127 -30.64 12.77 -4.11
N ILE A 128 -30.80 12.24 -5.33
CA ILE A 128 -32.00 11.49 -5.73
C ILE A 128 -31.92 10.11 -5.07
N ALA A 129 -32.90 9.74 -4.27
CA ALA A 129 -33.01 8.40 -3.71
C ALA A 129 -33.56 7.45 -4.77
N LEU A 130 -32.69 6.62 -5.38
CA LEU A 130 -33.08 5.56 -6.31
C LEU A 130 -33.61 4.34 -5.57
N VAL A 131 -33.10 4.11 -4.36
CA VAL A 131 -33.55 3.06 -3.43
C VAL A 131 -33.80 3.70 -2.08
N PRO A 132 -34.91 3.37 -1.42
CA PRO A 132 -35.21 3.89 -0.09
C PRO A 132 -34.09 3.61 0.91
N VAL A 133 -33.78 4.60 1.75
CA VAL A 133 -32.66 4.54 2.71
C VAL A 133 -32.75 3.36 3.68
N TYR A 134 -33.97 2.95 4.04
CA TYR A 134 -34.20 1.82 4.96
C TYR A 134 -33.76 0.45 4.38
N PHE A 135 -33.62 0.33 3.06
CA PHE A 135 -32.99 -0.84 2.41
C PHE A 135 -31.48 -0.64 2.23
N ALA A 136 -31.06 0.56 1.80
CA ALA A 136 -29.65 0.83 1.53
C ALA A 136 -28.80 0.89 2.81
N ALA A 137 -29.31 1.47 3.91
CA ALA A 137 -28.53 1.67 5.13
C ALA A 137 -28.10 0.35 5.83
N PRO A 138 -28.95 -0.68 5.98
CA PRO A 138 -28.51 -1.97 6.51
C PRO A 138 -27.44 -2.65 5.65
N LEU A 139 -27.56 -2.55 4.32
CA LEU A 139 -26.56 -3.12 3.43
C LEU A 139 -25.23 -2.35 3.47
N GLN A 140 -25.27 -1.02 3.59
CA GLN A 140 -24.07 -0.20 3.84
C GLN A 140 -23.41 -0.57 5.17
N PHE A 141 -24.19 -0.81 6.21
CA PHE A 141 -23.71 -1.27 7.50
C PHE A 141 -22.95 -2.61 7.37
N VAL A 142 -23.52 -3.58 6.65
CA VAL A 142 -22.86 -4.88 6.39
C VAL A 142 -21.58 -4.69 5.56
N ALA A 143 -21.61 -3.85 4.51
CA ALA A 143 -20.43 -3.55 3.71
C ALA A 143 -19.30 -2.95 4.56
N LEU A 144 -19.63 -2.06 5.50
CA LEU A 144 -18.67 -1.42 6.39
C LEU A 144 -18.11 -2.40 7.43
N LEU A 145 -18.93 -3.30 7.98
CA LEU A 145 -18.46 -4.40 8.81
C LEU A 145 -17.47 -5.30 8.06
N PHE A 146 -17.73 -5.56 6.77
CA PHE A 146 -16.83 -6.34 5.93
C PHE A 146 -15.48 -5.63 5.70
N VAL A 147 -15.49 -4.30 5.51
CA VAL A 147 -14.26 -3.47 5.47
C VAL A 147 -13.49 -3.58 6.78
N ILE A 148 -14.16 -3.42 7.92
CA ILE A 148 -13.53 -3.52 9.24
C ILE A 148 -12.90 -4.89 9.45
N TRP A 149 -13.63 -5.96 9.12
CA TRP A 149 -13.10 -7.32 9.19
C TRP A 149 -11.89 -7.51 8.27
N GLY A 150 -11.92 -6.99 7.04
CA GLY A 150 -10.78 -6.98 6.14
C GLY A 150 -9.57 -6.25 6.73
N LYS A 151 -9.75 -5.07 7.32
CA LYS A 151 -8.68 -4.30 7.97
C LYS A 151 -8.08 -5.05 9.17
N ILE A 152 -8.91 -5.67 10.00
CA ILE A 152 -8.46 -6.49 11.14
C ILE A 152 -7.67 -7.69 10.63
N SER A 153 -8.17 -8.38 9.59
CA SER A 153 -7.51 -9.55 9.00
C SER A 153 -6.15 -9.21 8.39
N LEU A 154 -6.01 -8.01 7.80
CA LEU A 154 -4.74 -7.54 7.22
C LEU A 154 -3.74 -7.08 8.29
N GLY A 155 -4.22 -6.44 9.35
CA GLY A 155 -3.44 -6.00 10.49
C GLY A 155 -2.21 -5.17 10.09
N ARG A 156 -1.04 -5.52 10.62
CA ARG A 156 0.22 -4.80 10.39
C ARG A 156 0.78 -4.88 8.95
N SER A 157 0.17 -5.69 8.07
CA SER A 157 0.49 -5.71 6.64
C SER A 157 -0.23 -4.61 5.85
N PHE A 158 -1.09 -3.81 6.50
CA PHE A 158 -1.81 -2.71 5.89
C PHE A 158 -0.88 -1.65 5.26
N ALA A 159 -1.21 -1.21 4.04
CA ALA A 159 -0.47 -0.19 3.31
C ALA A 159 -1.40 0.66 2.42
N ILE A 160 -1.05 1.94 2.21
CA ILE A 160 -1.70 2.81 1.22
C ILE A 160 -1.12 2.54 -0.17
N LEU A 161 0.20 2.46 -0.31
CA LEU A 161 0.84 2.06 -1.57
C LEU A 161 0.99 0.54 -1.65
N PRO A 162 0.94 -0.03 -2.86
CA PRO A 162 1.31 -1.42 -3.08
C PRO A 162 2.69 -1.73 -2.49
N ALA A 163 2.74 -2.68 -1.56
CA ALA A 163 3.95 -3.02 -0.84
C ALA A 163 3.89 -4.47 -0.34
N ASN A 164 5.00 -5.18 -0.41
CA ASN A 164 5.12 -6.50 0.21
C ASN A 164 5.47 -6.33 1.71
N ARG A 165 4.53 -6.67 2.58
CA ARG A 165 4.68 -6.68 4.05
C ARG A 165 4.37 -8.05 4.65
N GLY A 166 4.45 -9.10 3.82
CA GLY A 166 4.06 -10.47 4.10
C GLY A 166 2.66 -10.78 3.57
N VAL A 167 2.48 -12.01 3.12
CA VAL A 167 1.25 -12.51 2.52
C VAL A 167 0.23 -12.83 3.61
N MET A 168 -0.96 -12.24 3.52
CA MET A 168 -2.07 -12.50 4.44
C MET A 168 -3.15 -13.32 3.74
N THR A 169 -3.43 -14.50 4.28
CA THR A 169 -4.35 -15.48 3.68
C THR A 169 -5.52 -15.86 4.60
N GLY A 170 -5.58 -15.28 5.80
CA GLY A 170 -6.55 -15.58 6.86
C GLY A 170 -7.75 -14.63 6.88
N GLY A 171 -8.73 -14.94 7.73
CA GLY A 171 -9.89 -14.08 7.96
C GLY A 171 -10.68 -13.79 6.68
N ALA A 172 -11.00 -12.52 6.40
CA ALA A 172 -11.73 -12.07 5.22
C ALA A 172 -11.03 -12.43 3.89
N TYR A 173 -9.70 -12.60 3.92
CA TYR A 173 -8.88 -12.98 2.76
C TYR A 173 -9.05 -14.44 2.32
N ARG A 174 -9.80 -15.26 3.07
CA ARG A 174 -10.22 -16.60 2.62
C ARG A 174 -11.36 -16.56 1.61
N ILE A 175 -12.13 -15.47 1.58
CA ILE A 175 -13.32 -15.32 0.73
C ILE A 175 -12.93 -14.73 -0.63
N VAL A 176 -12.25 -13.58 -0.60
CA VAL A 176 -11.74 -12.86 -1.78
C VAL A 176 -10.36 -12.30 -1.49
N ARG A 177 -9.59 -12.02 -2.54
CA ARG A 177 -8.21 -11.51 -2.37
C ARG A 177 -8.14 -10.07 -1.87
N HIS A 178 -9.17 -9.27 -2.13
CA HIS A 178 -9.21 -7.85 -1.79
C HIS A 178 -10.49 -7.46 -1.04
N PRO A 179 -10.73 -8.00 0.17
CA PRO A 179 -11.98 -7.81 0.90
C PRO A 179 -12.25 -6.34 1.27
N ILE A 180 -11.20 -5.56 1.58
CA ILE A 180 -11.34 -4.13 1.90
C ILE A 180 -11.87 -3.35 0.69
N TYR A 181 -11.32 -3.62 -0.50
CA TYR A 181 -11.78 -2.95 -1.73
C TYR A 181 -13.19 -3.40 -2.14
N ALA A 182 -13.52 -4.67 -1.93
CA ALA A 182 -14.88 -5.18 -2.17
C ALA A 182 -15.91 -4.47 -1.29
N GLY A 183 -15.60 -4.29 0.00
CA GLY A 183 -16.45 -3.57 0.93
C GLY A 183 -16.60 -2.08 0.57
N TYR A 184 -15.51 -1.42 0.17
CA TYR A 184 -15.58 -0.03 -0.30
C TYR A 184 -16.44 0.10 -1.55
N LEU A 185 -16.25 -0.75 -2.56
CA LEU A 185 -17.05 -0.70 -3.79
C LEU A 185 -18.53 -0.95 -3.50
N ALA A 186 -18.87 -1.93 -2.67
CA ALA A 186 -20.24 -2.16 -2.23
C ALA A 186 -20.84 -0.93 -1.53
N GLY A 187 -20.10 -0.31 -0.60
CA GLY A 187 -20.50 0.91 0.08
C GLY A 187 -20.74 2.09 -0.87
N HIS A 188 -19.86 2.29 -1.86
CA HIS A 188 -20.00 3.36 -2.87
C HIS A 188 -21.25 3.17 -3.72
N VAL A 189 -21.53 1.94 -4.19
CA VAL A 189 -22.72 1.62 -4.97
C VAL A 189 -23.99 1.86 -4.14
N LEU A 190 -24.03 1.37 -2.90
CA LEU A 190 -25.17 1.53 -2.01
C LEU A 190 -25.40 3.01 -1.63
N TYR A 191 -24.32 3.80 -1.48
CA TYR A 191 -24.46 5.24 -1.27
C TYR A 191 -25.07 5.93 -2.49
N LEU A 192 -24.61 5.62 -3.71
CA LEU A 192 -25.17 6.15 -4.94
C LEU A 192 -26.65 5.75 -5.12
N LEU A 193 -27.03 4.56 -4.70
CA LEU A 193 -28.44 4.13 -4.77
C LEU A 193 -29.34 4.90 -3.79
N SER A 194 -28.79 5.33 -2.65
CA SER A 194 -29.56 6.07 -1.63
C SER A 194 -29.51 7.60 -1.77
N ALA A 195 -28.47 8.14 -2.43
CA ALA A 195 -28.24 9.57 -2.59
C ALA A 195 -27.52 9.86 -3.92
N PHE A 196 -28.19 9.54 -5.04
CA PHE A 196 -27.61 9.69 -6.37
C PHE A 196 -27.38 11.14 -6.72
N SER A 197 -26.17 11.43 -7.21
CA SER A 197 -25.85 12.66 -7.93
C SER A 197 -24.79 12.35 -9.01
N PHE A 198 -24.82 13.09 -10.12
CA PHE A 198 -23.83 12.92 -11.19
C PHE A 198 -22.41 13.25 -10.71
N HIS A 199 -22.27 14.21 -9.79
CA HIS A 199 -20.98 14.52 -9.16
C HIS A 199 -20.45 13.30 -8.41
N ASN A 200 -21.23 12.69 -7.51
CA ASN A 200 -20.81 11.53 -6.74
C ASN A 200 -20.57 10.29 -7.64
N LEU A 201 -21.37 10.12 -8.68
CA LEU A 201 -21.15 9.07 -9.67
C LEU A 201 -19.78 9.23 -10.35
N ALA A 202 -19.45 10.43 -10.81
CA ALA A 202 -18.15 10.72 -11.43
C ALA A 202 -16.99 10.48 -10.46
N VAL A 203 -17.08 10.98 -9.22
CA VAL A 203 -16.05 10.79 -8.19
C VAL A 203 -15.85 9.29 -7.87
N TYR A 204 -16.93 8.54 -7.64
CA TYR A 204 -16.83 7.11 -7.35
C TYR A 204 -16.34 6.29 -8.54
N ALA A 205 -16.70 6.65 -9.77
CA ALA A 205 -16.18 6.01 -10.97
C ALA A 205 -14.65 6.17 -11.07
N VAL A 206 -14.13 7.38 -10.84
CA VAL A 206 -12.69 7.67 -10.82
C VAL A 206 -12.01 6.89 -9.69
N ILE A 207 -12.54 6.95 -8.46
CA ILE A 207 -11.97 6.21 -7.31
C ILE A 207 -11.95 4.71 -7.60
N THR A 208 -13.04 4.15 -8.13
CA THR A 208 -13.13 2.71 -8.46
C THR A 208 -12.09 2.33 -9.52
N TYR A 209 -11.95 3.11 -10.57
CA TYR A 209 -10.91 2.88 -11.59
C TYR A 209 -9.50 2.88 -10.97
N MET A 210 -9.21 3.85 -10.11
CA MET A 210 -7.93 3.94 -9.41
C MET A 210 -7.71 2.77 -8.43
N GLN A 211 -8.75 2.30 -7.75
CA GLN A 211 -8.68 1.12 -6.90
C GLN A 211 -8.40 -0.16 -7.71
N LEU A 212 -9.04 -0.33 -8.88
CA LEU A 212 -8.75 -1.47 -9.76
C LEU A 212 -7.30 -1.46 -10.25
N TYR A 213 -6.78 -0.30 -10.68
CA TYR A 213 -5.36 -0.15 -11.04
C TYR A 213 -4.46 -0.55 -9.87
N ARG A 214 -4.76 -0.07 -8.66
CA ARG A 214 -3.99 -0.39 -7.45
C ARG A 214 -4.01 -1.89 -7.14
N ILE A 215 -5.17 -2.56 -7.25
CA ILE A 215 -5.29 -4.01 -7.08
C ILE A 215 -4.34 -4.74 -8.03
N LEU A 216 -4.33 -4.38 -9.31
CA LEU A 216 -3.47 -5.02 -10.31
C LEU A 216 -1.98 -4.81 -10.00
N ARG A 217 -1.59 -3.61 -9.56
CA ARG A 217 -0.20 -3.31 -9.16
C ARG A 217 0.21 -4.08 -7.89
N GLU A 218 -0.69 -4.19 -6.92
CA GLU A 218 -0.47 -4.95 -5.68
C GLU A 218 -0.30 -6.43 -5.98
N GLU A 219 -1.18 -7.03 -6.80
CA GLU A 219 -1.05 -8.43 -7.22
C GLU A 219 0.23 -8.68 -8.02
N ALA A 220 0.60 -7.79 -8.94
CA ALA A 220 1.83 -7.92 -9.72
C ALA A 220 3.08 -7.92 -8.82
N LEU A 221 3.09 -7.08 -7.78
CA LEU A 221 4.19 -7.00 -6.82
C LEU A 221 4.24 -8.25 -5.92
N LEU A 222 3.09 -8.71 -5.42
CA LEU A 222 3.00 -9.86 -4.53
C LEU A 222 3.18 -11.19 -5.27
N ALA A 223 2.87 -11.26 -6.57
CA ALA A 223 3.06 -12.48 -7.39
C ALA A 223 4.52 -12.89 -7.55
N ALA A 224 5.48 -12.03 -7.20
CA ALA A 224 6.88 -12.42 -7.07
C ALA A 224 7.09 -13.49 -5.97
N GLU A 225 6.24 -13.50 -4.93
CA GLU A 225 6.31 -14.44 -3.82
C GLU A 225 5.62 -15.77 -4.17
N PRO A 226 6.29 -16.93 -4.00
CA PRO A 226 5.69 -18.25 -4.24
C PRO A 226 4.43 -18.49 -3.38
N GLU A 227 4.45 -18.02 -2.13
CA GLU A 227 3.32 -18.13 -1.19
C GLU A 227 2.07 -17.42 -1.73
N TYR A 228 2.23 -16.23 -2.33
CA TYR A 228 1.11 -15.49 -2.90
C TYR A 228 0.55 -16.16 -4.16
N ARG A 229 1.41 -16.76 -4.99
CA ARG A 229 0.96 -17.56 -6.14
C ARG A 229 0.09 -18.74 -5.71
N ALA A 230 0.55 -19.52 -4.72
CA ALA A 230 -0.23 -20.60 -4.15
C ALA A 230 -1.54 -20.14 -3.50
N TYR A 231 -1.56 -18.92 -2.93
CA TYR A 231 -2.77 -18.30 -2.41
C TYR A 231 -3.76 -17.95 -3.53
N MET A 232 -3.30 -17.37 -4.65
CA MET A 232 -4.14 -17.05 -5.80
C MET A 232 -4.84 -18.28 -6.41
N GLU A 233 -4.20 -19.44 -6.38
CA GLU A 233 -4.79 -20.72 -6.83
C GLU A 233 -5.97 -21.15 -5.94
N ARG A 234 -5.86 -20.92 -4.63
CA ARG A 234 -6.89 -21.26 -3.64
C ARG A 234 -8.04 -20.26 -3.63
N VAL A 235 -7.72 -18.96 -3.69
CA VAL A 235 -8.69 -17.85 -3.64
C VAL A 235 -8.69 -17.18 -5.00
N ARG A 236 -9.56 -17.63 -5.90
CA ARG A 236 -9.56 -17.23 -7.31
C ARG A 236 -10.13 -15.82 -7.54
N TYR A 237 -11.05 -15.38 -6.68
CA TYR A 237 -11.80 -14.12 -6.87
C TYR A 237 -11.10 -12.95 -6.19
N ARG A 238 -11.05 -11.80 -6.90
CA ARG A 238 -10.44 -10.56 -6.39
C ARG A 238 -11.36 -9.81 -5.45
N LEU A 239 -12.58 -9.50 -5.90
CA LEU A 239 -13.52 -8.62 -5.20
C LEU A 239 -14.82 -9.33 -4.84
N PHE A 240 -15.45 -10.00 -5.78
CA PHE A 240 -16.74 -10.65 -5.59
C PHE A 240 -16.67 -12.11 -6.00
N TYR A 241 -17.30 -12.95 -5.19
CA TYR A 241 -17.36 -14.39 -5.45
C TYR A 241 -18.03 -14.64 -6.80
N ARG A 242 -17.37 -15.37 -7.71
CA ARG A 242 -17.80 -15.72 -9.07
C ARG A 242 -17.91 -14.55 -10.08
N LEU A 243 -17.47 -13.33 -9.74
CA LEU A 243 -17.64 -12.19 -10.65
C LEU A 243 -16.27 -11.59 -11.08
N PHE A 244 -15.30 -11.43 -10.19
CA PHE A 244 -13.97 -10.85 -10.49
C PHE A 244 -12.94 -11.20 -9.41
#